data_66f0a23b5b62902c609432c76fd7af81
#
_entry.id   66f0a23b5b62902c609432c76fd7af81
#
_cell.length_a   1.000
_cell.length_b   1.000
_cell.length_c   1.000
_cell.angle_alpha   90.00
_cell.angle_beta   90.00
_cell.angle_gamma   90.00
#
_symmetry.space_group_name_H-M   'P 1'
#
loop_
_entity.id
_entity.type
_entity.pdbx_description
1 polymer ?
#
loop_
_entity_poly.entity_id
_entity_poly.type
_entity_poly.pdbx_seq_one_letter_code
_entity_poly.pdbx_strand_id
1 'polypeptide(L)'
;MCCCFFRFYIKKLMALTTSTLAEKKKVLFILGATGTGKTKLSINLGTQFPSEIINSDKIQVYKGLDIVTNKVQESERCSIPHHLLRIIDDPEYDFTMDEFCKHVLEALALIIENGRLPIIVGGSNSYLKKLVEDPSIAFHSTYDCSFVWLDVSLPILFPYLDKRVDEMVGAGMVDEIREFFVPGADNTKGIRRAIGVPELDSYFEMEMKKGVDDAEKEKILKEAIRRPNKTPSYWLKTNTRRSKIWLISLDR
;
A
#
# COMPACT_ATOMS: atom_id res chain seq x y z
N MET A 1 5.34 16.04 23.05
CA MET A 1 6.64 15.77 22.40
C MET A 1 6.88 14.27 22.51
N CYS A 2 6.56 13.52 21.49
CA CYS A 2 6.75 12.07 21.47
C CYS A 2 7.78 11.77 20.38
N CYS A 3 9.05 11.61 20.81
CA CYS A 3 10.12 11.16 19.91
C CYS A 3 9.86 9.69 19.56
N CYS A 4 9.12 9.46 18.47
CA CYS A 4 9.07 8.16 17.85
C CYS A 4 10.47 7.84 17.31
N PHE A 5 11.12 6.87 17.89
CA PHE A 5 12.38 6.32 17.37
C PHE A 5 12.07 5.63 16.03
N PHE A 6 12.19 6.39 14.95
CA PHE A 6 12.23 5.84 13.60
C PHE A 6 13.61 5.30 13.34
N ARG A 7 13.74 4.00 13.22
CA ARG A 7 14.99 3.39 12.78
C ARG A 7 14.99 3.41 11.24
N PHE A 8 15.68 4.40 10.68
CA PHE A 8 15.88 4.50 9.24
C PHE A 8 17.09 3.63 8.84
N TYR A 9 16.86 2.65 7.98
CA TYR A 9 17.94 2.04 7.21
C TYR A 9 18.01 2.72 5.85
N ILE A 10 18.81 3.78 5.78
CA ILE A 10 19.12 4.42 4.50
C ILE A 10 20.34 3.69 3.94
N LYS A 11 20.16 2.93 2.88
CA LYS A 11 21.27 2.41 2.09
C LYS A 11 21.57 3.37 0.96
N LYS A 12 22.81 3.85 0.99
CA LYS A 12 23.50 4.60 -0.05
C LYS A 12 22.84 5.88 -0.55
N LEU A 13 22.92 6.92 0.29
CA LEU A 13 22.99 8.29 -0.19
C LEU A 13 24.48 8.67 -0.15
N MET A 14 25.17 8.59 -1.25
CA MET A 14 26.44 9.19 -1.62
C MET A 14 27.39 8.23 -2.34
N ALA A 15 27.49 8.40 -3.64
CA ALA A 15 28.78 8.39 -4.34
C ALA A 15 28.64 9.29 -5.57
N LEU A 16 28.95 10.54 -5.38
CA LEU A 16 29.37 11.42 -6.45
C LEU A 16 30.83 11.01 -6.81
N THR A 17 30.97 10.17 -7.80
CA THR A 17 32.25 10.01 -8.50
C THR A 17 31.96 9.86 -9.98
N THR A 18 32.53 10.76 -10.73
CA THR A 18 32.62 10.85 -12.17
C THR A 18 33.02 9.51 -12.79
N SER A 19 32.12 8.88 -13.50
CA SER A 19 32.47 7.88 -14.50
C SER A 19 31.58 8.07 -15.73
N THR A 20 32.18 8.05 -16.89
CA THR A 20 31.64 8.26 -18.24
C THR A 20 30.79 7.10 -18.77
N LEU A 21 30.07 6.43 -17.92
CA LEU A 21 28.98 5.52 -18.25
C LEU A 21 27.65 6.29 -18.11
N ALA A 22 26.74 6.12 -19.04
CA ALA A 22 25.43 6.78 -18.99
C ALA A 22 24.85 6.71 -17.56
N GLU A 23 24.66 7.87 -16.93
CA GLU A 23 24.25 7.96 -15.53
C GLU A 23 22.86 7.30 -15.39
N LYS A 24 22.79 6.22 -14.61
CA LYS A 24 21.53 5.51 -14.39
C LYS A 24 20.53 6.45 -13.74
N LYS A 25 19.29 6.36 -14.18
CA LYS A 25 18.16 7.16 -13.67
C LYS A 25 17.80 6.73 -12.25
N LYS A 26 17.71 7.66 -11.32
CA LYS A 26 17.46 7.38 -9.89
C LYS A 26 16.01 7.04 -9.65
N VAL A 27 15.76 6.02 -8.84
CA VAL A 27 14.43 5.59 -8.37
C VAL A 27 14.48 5.37 -6.86
N LEU A 28 13.55 6.00 -6.12
CA LEU A 28 13.44 5.82 -4.68
C LEU A 28 12.31 4.87 -4.36
N PHE A 29 12.59 3.85 -3.54
CA PHE A 29 11.59 2.93 -3.00
C PHE A 29 11.35 3.22 -1.53
N ILE A 30 10.07 3.39 -1.11
CA ILE A 30 9.67 3.53 0.29
C ILE A 30 8.81 2.33 0.67
N LEU A 31 9.37 1.46 1.48
CA LEU A 31 8.83 0.17 1.84
C LEU A 31 8.58 0.08 3.35
N GLY A 32 7.78 -0.89 3.77
CA GLY A 32 7.47 -1.14 5.17
C GLY A 32 6.07 -1.68 5.36
N ALA A 33 5.74 -2.09 6.58
CA ALA A 33 4.42 -2.59 6.93
C ALA A 33 3.33 -1.52 6.78
N THR A 34 2.04 -1.95 6.74
CA THR A 34 0.94 -0.98 6.85
C THR A 34 1.05 -0.18 8.16
N GLY A 35 0.64 1.09 8.15
CA GLY A 35 0.67 1.94 9.33
C GLY A 35 2.04 2.53 9.69
N THR A 36 3.13 2.23 8.95
CA THR A 36 4.47 2.74 9.26
C THR A 36 4.75 4.16 8.74
N GLY A 37 3.78 4.83 8.12
CA GLY A 37 3.92 6.21 7.65
C GLY A 37 4.53 6.37 6.24
N LYS A 38 4.56 5.32 5.42
CA LYS A 38 5.10 5.36 4.04
C LYS A 38 4.55 6.51 3.20
N THR A 39 3.23 6.62 3.12
CA THR A 39 2.53 7.66 2.35
C THR A 39 2.88 9.05 2.85
N LYS A 40 2.90 9.26 4.16
CA LYS A 40 3.27 10.56 4.74
C LYS A 40 4.71 10.95 4.41
N LEU A 41 5.63 9.98 4.47
CA LEU A 41 7.03 10.23 4.10
C LEU A 41 7.16 10.56 2.61
N SER A 42 6.49 9.83 1.71
CA SER A 42 6.56 10.09 0.28
C SER A 42 6.04 11.47 -0.10
N ILE A 43 4.93 11.90 0.50
CA ILE A 43 4.36 13.23 0.29
C ILE A 43 5.31 14.30 0.84
N ASN A 44 5.87 14.13 2.05
CA ASN A 44 6.83 15.07 2.61
C ASN A 44 8.08 15.23 1.73
N LEU A 45 8.57 14.14 1.14
CA LEU A 45 9.68 14.23 0.18
C LEU A 45 9.24 14.95 -1.09
N GLY A 46 8.05 14.66 -1.60
CA GLY A 46 7.49 15.31 -2.79
C GLY A 46 7.27 16.82 -2.64
N THR A 47 7.04 17.31 -1.41
CA THR A 47 6.98 18.76 -1.17
C THR A 47 8.33 19.44 -1.14
N GLN A 48 9.43 18.69 -0.96
CA GLN A 48 10.78 19.23 -0.86
C GLN A 48 11.58 19.05 -2.16
N PHE A 49 11.25 18.03 -2.97
CA PHE A 49 11.95 17.69 -4.19
C PHE A 49 10.97 17.51 -5.34
N PRO A 50 11.30 17.99 -6.57
CA PRO A 50 10.49 17.69 -7.75
C PRO A 50 10.38 16.17 -7.96
N SER A 51 9.24 15.60 -7.60
CA SER A 51 9.03 14.15 -7.65
C SER A 51 7.58 13.82 -7.91
N GLU A 52 7.33 12.58 -8.32
CA GLU A 52 6.00 11.99 -8.46
C GLU A 52 5.97 10.62 -7.80
N ILE A 53 4.80 10.25 -7.30
CA ILE A 53 4.62 9.03 -6.51
C ILE A 53 4.00 7.94 -7.39
N ILE A 54 4.55 6.74 -7.35
CA ILE A 54 4.00 5.54 -7.97
C ILE A 54 3.51 4.62 -6.85
N ASN A 55 2.20 4.39 -6.79
CA ASN A 55 1.60 3.48 -5.83
C ASN A 55 1.96 2.03 -6.16
N SER A 56 2.41 1.26 -5.16
CA SER A 56 2.68 -0.18 -5.27
C SER A 56 1.79 -1.03 -4.34
N ASP A 57 0.65 -0.52 -3.93
CA ASP A 57 -0.37 -1.31 -3.25
C ASP A 57 -1.35 -1.88 -4.27
N LYS A 58 -1.41 -3.22 -4.35
CA LYS A 58 -2.23 -3.95 -5.33
C LYS A 58 -3.75 -3.75 -5.17
N ILE A 59 -4.20 -3.24 -4.03
CA ILE A 59 -5.62 -2.98 -3.76
C ILE A 59 -5.97 -1.52 -4.06
N GLN A 60 -5.05 -0.60 -3.85
CA GLN A 60 -5.30 0.81 -4.09
C GLN A 60 -5.33 1.21 -5.58
N VAL A 61 -5.01 0.28 -6.49
CA VAL A 61 -5.13 0.49 -7.95
C VAL A 61 -6.59 0.60 -8.41
N TYR A 62 -7.52 0.00 -7.67
CA TYR A 62 -8.95 0.03 -8.01
C TYR A 62 -9.63 1.31 -7.54
N LYS A 63 -10.66 1.76 -8.26
CA LYS A 63 -11.58 2.81 -7.81
C LYS A 63 -12.52 2.29 -6.73
N GLY A 64 -13.07 3.20 -5.93
CA GLY A 64 -13.96 2.87 -4.81
C GLY A 64 -13.25 2.29 -3.59
N LEU A 65 -14.01 2.05 -2.54
CA LEU A 65 -13.52 1.52 -1.24
C LEU A 65 -12.33 2.33 -0.71
N ASP A 66 -12.40 3.65 -0.78
CA ASP A 66 -11.28 4.54 -0.47
C ASP A 66 -10.97 4.59 1.02
N ILE A 67 -12.01 4.46 1.87
CA ILE A 67 -11.86 4.46 3.32
C ILE A 67 -11.22 3.15 3.77
N VAL A 68 -11.85 2.00 3.44
CA VAL A 68 -11.37 0.69 3.91
C VAL A 68 -9.97 0.33 3.37
N THR A 69 -9.63 0.77 2.17
CA THR A 69 -8.30 0.57 1.59
C THR A 69 -7.29 1.66 1.96
N ASN A 70 -7.73 2.64 2.76
CA ASN A 70 -6.91 3.75 3.26
C ASN A 70 -6.14 4.46 2.13
N LYS A 71 -6.85 4.79 1.03
CA LYS A 71 -6.25 5.56 -0.05
C LYS A 71 -6.02 7.01 0.38
N VAL A 72 -4.89 7.57 -0.02
CA VAL A 72 -4.59 8.97 0.21
C VAL A 72 -5.64 9.86 -0.48
N GLN A 73 -6.23 10.78 0.28
CA GLN A 73 -7.20 11.72 -0.22
C GLN A 73 -6.51 12.81 -1.06
N GLU A 74 -7.22 13.42 -1.99
CA GLU A 74 -6.66 14.44 -2.87
C GLU A 74 -6.13 15.66 -2.10
N SER A 75 -6.85 16.07 -1.05
CA SER A 75 -6.44 17.13 -0.14
C SER A 75 -5.11 16.88 0.59
N GLU A 76 -4.75 15.59 0.77
CA GLU A 76 -3.52 15.18 1.47
C GLU A 76 -2.31 15.08 0.53
N ARG A 77 -2.53 15.02 -0.79
CA ARG A 77 -1.46 14.80 -1.78
C ARG A 77 -0.55 16.01 -1.99
N CYS A 78 -0.89 17.18 -1.48
CA CYS A 78 -0.11 18.41 -1.64
C CYS A 78 0.24 18.71 -3.12
N SER A 79 -0.70 18.48 -4.04
CA SER A 79 -0.52 18.61 -5.51
C SER A 79 0.55 17.72 -6.12
N ILE A 80 1.03 16.70 -5.41
CA ILE A 80 2.00 15.73 -5.93
C ILE A 80 1.26 14.70 -6.77
N PRO A 81 1.65 14.49 -8.05
CA PRO A 81 1.03 13.47 -8.89
C PRO A 81 1.23 12.07 -8.32
N HIS A 82 0.15 11.26 -8.36
CA HIS A 82 0.15 9.87 -7.93
C HIS A 82 -0.26 8.98 -9.10
N HIS A 83 0.63 8.07 -9.49
CA HIS A 83 0.41 7.06 -10.52
C HIS A 83 -0.05 5.74 -9.89
N LEU A 84 -0.76 4.91 -10.64
CA LEU A 84 -1.28 3.61 -10.23
C LEU A 84 -2.21 3.69 -8.98
N LEU A 85 -2.90 4.78 -8.84
CA LEU A 85 -3.90 4.99 -7.80
C LEU A 85 -5.27 5.23 -8.46
N ARG A 86 -6.27 4.37 -8.15
CA ARG A 86 -7.63 4.46 -8.72
C ARG A 86 -7.67 4.38 -10.25
N ILE A 87 -6.90 3.47 -10.86
CA ILE A 87 -6.80 3.33 -12.33
C ILE A 87 -7.72 2.23 -12.89
N ILE A 88 -8.23 1.31 -12.06
CA ILE A 88 -9.07 0.19 -12.47
C ILE A 88 -10.51 0.47 -12.05
N ASP A 89 -11.43 0.47 -13.02
CA ASP A 89 -12.87 0.70 -12.80
C ASP A 89 -13.59 -0.58 -12.37
N ASP A 90 -13.27 -1.71 -13.00
CA ASP A 90 -13.91 -2.99 -12.72
C ASP A 90 -13.44 -3.55 -11.37
N PRO A 91 -14.35 -3.70 -10.37
CA PRO A 91 -14.00 -4.18 -9.05
C PRO A 91 -13.60 -5.67 -9.02
N GLU A 92 -13.94 -6.45 -10.04
CA GLU A 92 -13.65 -7.88 -10.14
C GLU A 92 -12.45 -8.17 -11.05
N TYR A 93 -11.93 -7.17 -11.74
CA TYR A 93 -10.75 -7.32 -12.58
C TYR A 93 -9.55 -7.79 -11.76
N ASP A 94 -8.85 -8.81 -12.22
CA ASP A 94 -7.69 -9.35 -11.50
C ASP A 94 -6.38 -8.74 -12.02
N PHE A 95 -6.05 -7.57 -11.48
CA PHE A 95 -4.84 -6.83 -11.85
C PHE A 95 -3.58 -7.65 -11.54
N THR A 96 -2.84 -7.98 -12.58
CA THR A 96 -1.72 -8.91 -12.53
C THR A 96 -0.39 -8.22 -12.18
N MET A 97 0.62 -9.04 -11.80
CA MET A 97 1.98 -8.51 -11.56
C MET A 97 2.64 -8.01 -12.86
N ASP A 98 2.30 -8.60 -14.02
CA ASP A 98 2.84 -8.17 -15.32
C ASP A 98 2.28 -6.81 -15.71
N GLU A 99 0.99 -6.60 -15.53
CA GLU A 99 0.36 -5.29 -15.75
C GLU A 99 0.91 -4.24 -14.80
N PHE A 100 1.12 -4.60 -13.53
CA PHE A 100 1.77 -3.70 -12.57
C PHE A 100 3.15 -3.29 -13.08
N CYS A 101 4.00 -4.23 -13.47
CA CYS A 101 5.34 -3.92 -13.99
C CYS A 101 5.28 -3.01 -15.23
N LYS A 102 4.38 -3.30 -16.18
CA LYS A 102 4.17 -2.50 -17.37
C LYS A 102 3.80 -1.05 -17.00
N HIS A 103 2.77 -0.86 -16.19
CA HIS A 103 2.32 0.48 -15.78
C HIS A 103 3.38 1.24 -14.96
N VAL A 104 4.15 0.55 -14.11
CA VAL A 104 5.26 1.19 -13.38
C VAL A 104 6.35 1.66 -14.34
N LEU A 105 6.72 0.86 -15.34
CA LEU A 105 7.74 1.23 -16.31
C LEU A 105 7.29 2.42 -17.18
N GLU A 106 6.03 2.46 -17.59
CA GLU A 106 5.43 3.60 -18.29
C GLU A 106 5.46 4.87 -17.44
N ALA A 107 5.05 4.78 -16.17
CA ALA A 107 5.10 5.89 -15.22
C ALA A 107 6.54 6.38 -14.96
N LEU A 108 7.49 5.46 -14.79
CA LEU A 108 8.91 5.79 -14.62
C LEU A 108 9.45 6.58 -15.80
N ALA A 109 9.17 6.14 -17.03
CA ALA A 109 9.61 6.82 -18.24
C ALA A 109 9.08 8.27 -18.28
N LEU A 110 7.79 8.46 -18.04
CA LEU A 110 7.14 9.77 -18.03
C LEU A 110 7.72 10.70 -16.94
N ILE A 111 7.86 10.20 -15.71
CA ILE A 111 8.36 11.00 -14.57
C ILE A 111 9.80 11.46 -14.82
N ILE A 112 10.62 10.56 -15.32
CA ILE A 112 12.03 10.82 -15.61
C ILE A 112 12.19 11.80 -16.78
N GLU A 113 11.38 11.65 -17.83
CA GLU A 113 11.35 12.58 -18.97
C GLU A 113 11.01 14.00 -18.53
N ASN A 114 10.10 14.13 -17.55
CA ASN A 114 9.75 15.41 -16.93
C ASN A 114 10.82 15.94 -15.95
N GLY A 115 11.99 15.29 -15.84
CA GLY A 115 13.07 15.70 -14.94
C GLY A 115 12.75 15.55 -13.44
N ARG A 116 11.77 14.68 -13.08
CA ARG A 116 11.34 14.46 -11.70
C ARG A 116 11.85 13.13 -11.15
N LEU A 117 11.94 13.05 -9.82
CA LEU A 117 12.32 11.82 -9.12
C LEU A 117 11.10 10.91 -8.96
N PRO A 118 11.09 9.69 -9.51
CA PRO A 118 10.05 8.72 -9.20
C PRO A 118 10.25 8.13 -7.81
N ILE A 119 9.16 8.11 -7.02
CA ILE A 119 9.11 7.52 -5.68
C ILE A 119 8.10 6.39 -5.69
N ILE A 120 8.54 5.14 -5.62
CA ILE A 120 7.68 3.95 -5.57
C ILE A 120 7.34 3.66 -4.10
N VAL A 121 6.05 3.65 -3.76
CA VAL A 121 5.57 3.56 -2.38
C VAL A 121 4.50 2.49 -2.22
N GLY A 122 4.68 1.56 -1.30
CA GLY A 122 3.62 0.60 -0.97
C GLY A 122 4.09 -0.62 -0.19
N GLY A 123 3.19 -1.61 -0.09
CA GLY A 123 3.39 -2.82 0.71
C GLY A 123 3.30 -4.13 -0.08
N SER A 124 3.04 -4.10 -1.38
CA SER A 124 2.88 -5.29 -2.21
C SER A 124 4.23 -5.86 -2.66
N ASN A 125 4.95 -6.48 -1.71
CA ASN A 125 6.32 -6.93 -1.91
C ASN A 125 6.52 -7.91 -3.08
N SER A 126 5.53 -8.78 -3.38
CA SER A 126 5.61 -9.70 -4.51
C SER A 126 5.65 -8.97 -5.86
N TYR A 127 4.91 -7.88 -5.98
CA TYR A 127 4.87 -7.04 -7.18
C TYR A 127 6.19 -6.30 -7.37
N LEU A 128 6.70 -5.74 -6.29
CA LEU A 128 8.00 -5.05 -6.31
C LEU A 128 9.15 -6.02 -6.54
N LYS A 129 9.08 -7.22 -5.96
CA LYS A 129 10.08 -8.26 -6.21
C LYS A 129 10.12 -8.64 -7.69
N LYS A 130 8.96 -8.86 -8.32
CA LYS A 130 8.92 -9.12 -9.76
C LYS A 130 9.50 -7.98 -10.57
N LEU A 131 9.11 -6.72 -10.28
CA LEU A 131 9.64 -5.55 -10.97
C LEU A 131 11.17 -5.47 -10.94
N VAL A 132 11.78 -5.77 -9.80
CA VAL A 132 13.21 -5.55 -9.57
C VAL A 132 14.06 -6.75 -9.98
N GLU A 133 13.55 -7.97 -9.78
CA GLU A 133 14.33 -9.23 -9.98
C GLU A 133 14.02 -9.93 -11.31
N ASP A 134 12.97 -9.58 -12.04
CA ASP A 134 12.66 -10.23 -13.31
C ASP A 134 13.74 -9.88 -14.36
N PRO A 135 14.48 -10.90 -14.87
CA PRO A 135 15.58 -10.64 -15.82
C PRO A 135 15.09 -9.98 -17.12
N SER A 136 13.84 -10.21 -17.52
CA SER A 136 13.26 -9.62 -18.74
C SER A 136 13.07 -8.11 -18.64
N ILE A 137 12.90 -7.58 -17.41
CA ILE A 137 12.74 -6.15 -17.14
C ILE A 137 14.10 -5.44 -17.07
N ALA A 138 15.16 -6.15 -16.68
CA ALA A 138 16.51 -5.62 -16.53
C ALA A 138 16.57 -4.34 -15.67
N PHE A 139 15.78 -4.26 -14.61
CA PHE A 139 15.52 -3.04 -13.83
C PHE A 139 16.82 -2.45 -13.26
N HIS A 140 17.66 -3.27 -12.63
CA HIS A 140 18.94 -2.83 -12.05
C HIS A 140 19.97 -2.37 -13.08
N SER A 141 19.89 -2.81 -14.33
CA SER A 141 20.78 -2.31 -15.38
C SER A 141 20.39 -0.91 -15.85
N THR A 142 19.10 -0.58 -15.76
CA THR A 142 18.50 0.67 -16.24
C THR A 142 18.45 1.76 -15.17
N TYR A 143 18.15 1.37 -13.93
CA TYR A 143 17.88 2.31 -12.83
C TYR A 143 18.87 2.17 -11.67
N ASP A 144 19.22 3.31 -11.04
CA ASP A 144 19.93 3.38 -9.77
C ASP A 144 18.90 3.44 -8.64
N CYS A 145 18.76 2.33 -7.92
CA CYS A 145 17.69 2.14 -6.94
C CYS A 145 18.16 2.47 -5.53
N SER A 146 17.43 3.34 -4.84
CA SER A 146 17.59 3.59 -3.42
C SER A 146 16.40 3.05 -2.64
N PHE A 147 16.63 2.27 -1.58
CA PHE A 147 15.57 1.65 -0.78
C PHE A 147 15.54 2.25 0.62
N VAL A 148 14.35 2.73 1.04
CA VAL A 148 14.06 3.16 2.41
C VAL A 148 13.06 2.18 3.02
N TRP A 149 13.47 1.50 4.08
CA TRP A 149 12.57 0.63 4.84
C TRP A 149 12.11 1.34 6.10
N LEU A 150 10.79 1.53 6.24
CA LEU A 150 10.18 2.05 7.47
C LEU A 150 9.84 0.90 8.40
N ASP A 151 10.43 0.93 9.58
CA ASP A 151 10.20 -0.05 10.64
C ASP A 151 9.69 0.63 11.90
N VAL A 152 8.61 0.09 12.46
CA VAL A 152 8.01 0.53 13.71
C VAL A 152 7.86 -0.69 14.62
N SER A 153 8.22 -0.56 15.89
CA SER A 153 8.08 -1.65 16.84
C SER A 153 6.60 -2.06 17.00
N LEU A 154 6.33 -3.36 17.09
CA LEU A 154 4.97 -3.89 17.16
C LEU A 154 4.14 -3.32 18.33
N PRO A 155 4.71 -3.11 19.53
CA PRO A 155 3.99 -2.49 20.65
C PRO A 155 3.47 -1.06 20.35
N ILE A 156 4.11 -0.35 19.43
CA ILE A 156 3.66 0.99 18.96
C ILE A 156 2.71 0.85 17.78
N LEU A 157 3.01 -0.07 16.87
CA LEU A 157 2.27 -0.23 15.63
C LEU A 157 0.85 -0.76 15.86
N PHE A 158 0.65 -1.74 16.75
CA PHE A 158 -0.66 -2.35 16.97
C PHE A 158 -1.70 -1.36 17.52
N PRO A 159 -1.46 -0.63 18.61
CA PRO A 159 -2.42 0.37 19.09
C PRO A 159 -2.73 1.45 18.03
N TYR A 160 -1.74 1.80 17.20
CA TYR A 160 -1.96 2.73 16.10
C TYR A 160 -2.88 2.14 15.02
N LEU A 161 -2.71 0.86 14.67
CA LEU A 161 -3.58 0.19 13.69
C LEU A 161 -5.01 0.04 14.23
N ASP A 162 -5.18 -0.28 15.51
CA ASP A 162 -6.50 -0.37 16.16
C ASP A 162 -7.21 0.99 16.09
N LYS A 163 -6.52 2.06 16.53
CA LYS A 163 -7.05 3.43 16.44
C LYS A 163 -7.42 3.82 15.01
N ARG A 164 -6.60 3.44 14.03
CA ARG A 164 -6.88 3.72 12.62
C ARG A 164 -8.15 3.02 12.13
N VAL A 165 -8.41 1.79 12.56
CA VAL A 165 -9.68 1.12 12.24
C VAL A 165 -10.86 1.85 12.86
N ASP A 166 -10.75 2.30 14.10
CA ASP A 166 -11.80 3.12 14.74
C ASP A 166 -12.05 4.43 13.97
N GLU A 167 -10.98 5.09 13.51
CA GLU A 167 -11.06 6.28 12.67
C GLU A 167 -11.75 5.98 11.33
N MET A 168 -11.44 4.84 10.68
CA MET A 168 -12.07 4.41 9.42
C MET A 168 -13.56 4.10 9.62
N VAL A 169 -13.93 3.44 10.72
CA VAL A 169 -15.34 3.19 11.08
C VAL A 169 -16.07 4.52 11.28
N GLY A 170 -15.48 5.44 12.03
CA GLY A 170 -16.03 6.79 12.24
C GLY A 170 -16.15 7.62 10.95
N ALA A 171 -15.31 7.34 9.96
CA ALA A 171 -15.35 7.97 8.63
C ALA A 171 -16.37 7.33 7.68
N GLY A 172 -17.11 6.29 8.09
CA GLY A 172 -18.15 5.65 7.28
C GLY A 172 -17.71 4.37 6.54
N MET A 173 -16.63 3.71 6.98
CA MET A 173 -16.13 2.47 6.36
C MET A 173 -17.22 1.40 6.20
N VAL A 174 -18.07 1.24 7.21
CA VAL A 174 -19.14 0.22 7.18
C VAL A 174 -20.16 0.54 6.10
N ASP A 175 -20.53 1.82 5.95
CA ASP A 175 -21.49 2.25 4.93
C ASP A 175 -20.86 2.17 3.54
N GLU A 176 -19.60 2.53 3.38
CA GLU A 176 -18.85 2.36 2.13
C GLU A 176 -18.85 0.91 1.66
N ILE A 177 -18.61 -0.05 2.56
CA ILE A 177 -18.61 -1.48 2.21
C ILE A 177 -20.04 -1.99 1.98
N ARG A 178 -21.05 -1.48 2.72
CA ARG A 178 -22.45 -1.83 2.53
C ARG A 178 -22.95 -1.46 1.13
N GLU A 179 -22.60 -0.26 0.64
CA GLU A 179 -22.93 0.19 -0.72
C GLU A 179 -22.26 -0.69 -1.80
N PHE A 180 -21.10 -1.25 -1.47
CA PHE A 180 -20.34 -2.14 -2.34
C PHE A 180 -20.74 -3.61 -2.24
N PHE A 181 -21.51 -3.98 -1.23
CA PHE A 181 -21.88 -5.36 -0.93
C PHE A 181 -22.81 -5.95 -2.00
N VAL A 182 -22.47 -7.15 -2.48
CA VAL A 182 -23.29 -7.97 -3.37
C VAL A 182 -23.39 -9.37 -2.77
N PRO A 183 -24.60 -9.86 -2.46
CA PRO A 183 -24.78 -11.19 -1.89
C PRO A 183 -24.17 -12.27 -2.79
N GLY A 184 -23.33 -13.14 -2.21
CA GLY A 184 -22.70 -14.25 -2.92
C GLY A 184 -21.59 -13.86 -3.88
N ALA A 185 -21.10 -12.60 -3.85
CA ALA A 185 -19.96 -12.17 -4.66
C ALA A 185 -18.67 -12.90 -4.27
N ASP A 186 -17.77 -13.06 -5.23
CA ASP A 186 -16.46 -13.69 -5.03
C ASP A 186 -15.48 -12.70 -4.40
N ASN A 187 -15.31 -12.76 -3.09
CA ASN A 187 -14.38 -11.93 -2.33
C ASN A 187 -12.91 -12.33 -2.49
N THR A 188 -12.57 -13.23 -3.39
CA THR A 188 -11.19 -13.61 -3.71
C THR A 188 -10.62 -12.84 -4.90
N LYS A 189 -11.42 -12.00 -5.57
CA LYS A 189 -11.05 -11.27 -6.78
C LYS A 189 -11.01 -9.76 -6.59
N GLY A 190 -10.26 -9.11 -7.44
CA GLY A 190 -10.21 -7.67 -7.58
C GLY A 190 -10.06 -6.91 -6.26
N ILE A 191 -10.82 -5.83 -6.08
CA ILE A 191 -10.84 -5.05 -4.84
C ILE A 191 -11.62 -5.74 -3.71
N ARG A 192 -12.49 -6.73 -4.03
CA ARG A 192 -13.29 -7.45 -3.03
C ARG A 192 -12.44 -8.19 -2.00
N ARG A 193 -11.19 -8.53 -2.34
CA ARG A 193 -10.19 -9.10 -1.40
C ARG A 193 -9.55 -8.08 -0.45
N ALA A 194 -10.00 -6.81 -0.46
CA ALA A 194 -9.55 -5.82 0.50
C ALA A 194 -9.91 -6.25 1.92
N ILE A 195 -8.97 -6.12 2.85
CA ILE A 195 -9.20 -6.41 4.26
C ILE A 195 -10.34 -5.53 4.76
N GLY A 196 -11.35 -6.11 5.40
CA GLY A 196 -12.57 -5.48 5.83
C GLY A 196 -13.78 -5.89 5.00
N VAL A 197 -13.63 -6.13 3.70
CA VAL A 197 -14.74 -6.53 2.81
C VAL A 197 -15.22 -7.95 3.12
N PRO A 198 -14.38 -9.01 3.06
CA PRO A 198 -14.81 -10.36 3.39
C PRO A 198 -15.27 -10.52 4.84
N GLU A 199 -14.68 -9.74 5.74
CA GLU A 199 -15.01 -9.82 7.17
C GLU A 199 -16.41 -9.28 7.50
N LEU A 200 -16.90 -8.31 6.72
CA LEU A 200 -18.24 -7.73 6.89
C LEU A 200 -19.32 -8.47 6.10
N ASP A 201 -18.97 -9.38 5.21
CA ASP A 201 -19.91 -10.12 4.37
C ASP A 201 -21.00 -10.81 5.18
N SER A 202 -20.62 -11.61 6.17
CA SER A 202 -21.55 -12.33 7.04
C SER A 202 -22.46 -11.39 7.86
N TYR A 203 -21.99 -10.19 8.18
CA TYR A 203 -22.79 -9.17 8.82
C TYR A 203 -23.88 -8.63 7.87
N PHE A 204 -23.53 -8.30 6.63
CA PHE A 204 -24.50 -7.78 5.65
C PHE A 204 -25.50 -8.84 5.21
N GLU A 205 -25.08 -10.10 5.03
CA GLU A 205 -26.01 -11.20 4.78
C GLU A 205 -27.04 -11.36 5.90
N MET A 206 -26.63 -11.15 7.13
CA MET A 206 -27.53 -11.21 8.28
C MET A 206 -28.44 -9.98 8.37
N GLU A 207 -27.95 -8.80 8.05
CA GLU A 207 -28.75 -7.56 7.98
C GLU A 207 -29.94 -7.71 7.01
N MET A 208 -29.78 -8.50 5.95
CA MET A 208 -30.85 -8.79 4.98
C MET A 208 -31.90 -9.77 5.52
N LYS A 209 -31.63 -10.53 6.58
CA LYS A 209 -32.56 -11.48 7.17
C LYS A 209 -33.55 -10.76 8.09
N LYS A 210 -34.85 -11.03 7.88
CA LYS A 210 -35.91 -10.50 8.76
C LYS A 210 -35.86 -11.17 10.14
N GLY A 211 -36.05 -10.40 11.20
CA GLY A 211 -36.26 -10.92 12.56
C GLY A 211 -34.99 -11.14 13.38
N VAL A 212 -33.85 -10.65 12.93
CA VAL A 212 -32.62 -10.67 13.75
C VAL A 212 -32.63 -9.48 14.72
N ASP A 213 -32.33 -9.77 15.99
CA ASP A 213 -32.27 -8.78 17.06
C ASP A 213 -31.12 -7.76 16.81
N ASP A 214 -31.37 -6.49 17.12
CA ASP A 214 -30.39 -5.42 16.91
C ASP A 214 -29.14 -5.59 17.80
N ALA A 215 -29.29 -6.18 19.00
CA ALA A 215 -28.16 -6.49 19.86
C ALA A 215 -27.24 -7.58 19.26
N GLU A 216 -27.83 -8.56 18.57
CA GLU A 216 -27.06 -9.60 17.87
C GLU A 216 -26.33 -9.02 16.64
N LYS A 217 -26.98 -8.14 15.87
CA LYS A 217 -26.35 -7.42 14.75
C LYS A 217 -25.16 -6.59 15.22
N GLU A 218 -25.32 -5.82 16.30
CA GLU A 218 -24.25 -5.00 16.86
C GLU A 218 -23.05 -5.85 17.33
N LYS A 219 -23.33 -7.01 17.93
CA LYS A 219 -22.28 -7.95 18.36
C LYS A 219 -21.48 -8.47 17.17
N ILE A 220 -22.15 -8.91 16.10
CA ILE A 220 -21.50 -9.46 14.91
C ILE A 220 -20.73 -8.37 14.16
N LEU A 221 -21.28 -7.16 14.08
CA LEU A 221 -20.56 -6.01 13.51
C LEU A 221 -19.25 -5.72 14.27
N LYS A 222 -19.31 -5.68 15.61
CA LYS A 222 -18.13 -5.50 16.45
C LYS A 222 -17.10 -6.61 16.27
N GLU A 223 -17.55 -7.86 16.12
CA GLU A 223 -16.66 -8.98 15.84
C GLU A 223 -16.04 -8.90 14.44
N ALA A 224 -16.81 -8.54 13.42
CA ALA A 224 -16.34 -8.37 12.05
C ALA A 224 -15.28 -7.26 11.95
N ILE A 225 -15.51 -6.11 12.58
CA ILE A 225 -14.54 -5.00 12.64
C ILE A 225 -13.26 -5.39 13.39
N ARG A 226 -13.35 -6.23 14.43
CA ARG A 226 -12.21 -6.69 15.21
C ARG A 226 -11.37 -7.79 14.54
N ARG A 227 -11.94 -8.56 13.60
CA ARG A 227 -11.24 -9.64 12.89
C ARG A 227 -10.00 -9.15 12.13
N PRO A 228 -10.05 -8.05 11.38
CA PRO A 228 -8.88 -7.48 10.73
C PRO A 228 -7.72 -7.21 11.70
N ASN A 229 -8.03 -6.80 12.95
CA ASN A 229 -7.02 -6.49 13.97
C ASN A 229 -6.38 -7.73 14.62
N LYS A 230 -7.04 -8.90 14.58
CA LYS A 230 -6.47 -10.16 15.10
C LYS A 230 -5.52 -10.86 14.11
N THR A 231 -5.75 -10.68 12.81
CA THR A 231 -4.94 -11.25 11.73
C THR A 231 -3.61 -10.53 11.48
N PRO A 232 -3.45 -9.21 11.74
CA PRO A 232 -2.23 -8.46 11.44
C PRO A 232 -0.99 -8.96 12.15
N SER A 233 -1.09 -9.52 13.37
CA SER A 233 0.09 -9.89 14.16
C SER A 233 0.93 -10.99 13.51
N TYR A 234 0.31 -12.02 12.94
CA TYR A 234 1.00 -13.09 12.24
C TYR A 234 1.44 -12.64 10.84
N TRP A 235 0.55 -11.95 10.12
CA TRP A 235 0.79 -11.46 8.76
C TRP A 235 1.89 -10.39 8.72
N LEU A 236 1.84 -9.44 9.66
CA LEU A 236 2.87 -8.41 9.81
C LEU A 236 4.22 -9.02 10.18
N LYS A 237 4.28 -9.96 11.14
CA LYS A 237 5.53 -10.64 11.51
C LYS A 237 6.13 -11.39 10.33
N THR A 238 5.32 -12.11 9.57
CA THR A 238 5.79 -12.95 8.46
C THR A 238 6.22 -12.12 7.26
N ASN A 239 5.43 -11.12 6.88
CA ASN A 239 5.73 -10.27 5.73
C ASN A 239 6.89 -9.30 6.02
N THR A 240 6.93 -8.69 7.20
CA THR A 240 8.04 -7.80 7.58
C THR A 240 9.37 -8.55 7.58
N ARG A 241 9.40 -9.79 8.12
CA ARG A 241 10.61 -10.62 8.12
C ARG A 241 11.04 -11.02 6.70
N ARG A 242 10.10 -11.46 5.86
CA ARG A 242 10.38 -11.83 4.45
C ARG A 242 10.90 -10.64 3.64
N SER A 243 10.30 -9.48 3.82
CA SER A 243 10.69 -8.26 3.09
C SER A 243 12.05 -7.73 3.51
N LYS A 244 12.38 -7.80 4.81
CA LYS A 244 13.73 -7.46 5.30
C LYS A 244 14.78 -8.40 4.72
N ILE A 245 14.51 -9.70 4.66
CA ILE A 245 15.43 -10.70 4.07
C ILE A 245 15.62 -10.42 2.59
N TRP A 246 14.55 -10.10 1.86
CA TRP A 246 14.63 -9.76 0.44
C TRP A 246 15.49 -8.51 0.20
N LEU A 247 15.29 -7.42 0.96
CA LEU A 247 16.11 -6.21 0.84
C LEU A 247 17.59 -6.46 1.13
N ILE A 248 17.91 -7.36 2.07
CA ILE A 248 19.29 -7.75 2.35
C ILE A 248 19.88 -8.57 1.19
N SER A 249 19.05 -9.34 0.45
CA SER A 249 19.51 -10.13 -0.70
C SER A 249 19.80 -9.29 -1.95
N LEU A 250 19.22 -8.09 -2.07
CA LEU A 250 19.52 -7.14 -3.16
C LEU A 250 20.91 -6.50 -3.03
N ASP A 251 21.63 -6.77 -1.95
CA ASP A 251 22.96 -6.24 -1.67
C ASP A 251 24.11 -7.15 -2.13
N ARG A 252 23.82 -8.33 -2.67
CA ARG A 252 24.81 -9.30 -3.16
C ARG A 252 24.83 -9.34 -4.68
#